data_9a5f446b2f260d48bedab33aab990545
#
_entry.id   9a5f446b2f260d48bedab33aab990545
#
_cell.length_a   1.000
_cell.length_b   1.000
_cell.length_c   1.000
_cell.angle_alpha   90.00
_cell.angle_beta   90.00
_cell.angle_gamma   90.00
#
_symmetry.space_group_name_H-M   'P 1'
#
loop_
_entity.id
_entity.type
_entity.pdbx_description
1 polymer ?
#
loop_
_entity_poly.entity_id
_entity_poly.type
_entity_poly.pdbx_seq_one_letter_code
_entity_poly.pdbx_strand_id
1 'polypeptide(L)'
;AVKSCSQGGVRGGAATVYLPIWHYEFEDLVVLKNNKGTEEGRVRHMDYAFQLNKLMYERLLTGGNITFFDPNDVPGLYESFFDDQEKFKELYEKYERAYSVRKKSLPALEVFQQLLTERKDTGRIYVMNVDHANDHGAFKPDRAPIRMSNLCCEIDLPTKPLESYDDDEGEISLCTLSAINWGLINHPGEFKKYCELAVRGLDELLDYQAYPIPAAEKSTMAR
;
A
#
# COMPACT_ATOMS: atom_id res chain seq x y z
N ALA A 1 6.78 10.23 15.02
CA ALA A 1 5.39 9.78 15.14
C ALA A 1 5.30 8.26 15.36
N VAL A 2 5.74 7.38 14.43
CA VAL A 2 5.54 5.91 14.51
C VAL A 2 6.06 5.28 15.81
N LYS A 3 7.27 5.68 16.27
CA LYS A 3 7.84 5.17 17.53
C LYS A 3 7.06 5.59 18.79
N SER A 4 6.39 6.74 18.76
CA SER A 4 5.62 7.23 19.91
C SER A 4 4.23 6.59 20.03
N CYS A 5 3.76 5.93 18.98
CA CYS A 5 2.48 5.21 18.96
C CYS A 5 2.70 3.76 19.39
N SER A 6 2.68 3.50 20.69
CA SER A 6 2.80 2.14 21.21
C SER A 6 1.50 1.66 21.83
N GLN A 7 1.20 0.37 21.67
CA GLN A 7 0.02 -0.26 22.25
C GLN A 7 0.35 -0.67 23.70
N GLY A 8 -0.06 0.17 24.65
CA GLY A 8 0.17 -0.06 26.08
C GLY A 8 1.66 -0.18 26.48
N GLY A 9 2.58 0.34 25.70
CA GLY A 9 4.03 0.22 25.93
C GLY A 9 4.62 -1.16 25.60
N VAL A 10 3.79 -2.13 25.28
CA VAL A 10 4.21 -3.53 25.01
C VAL A 10 4.53 -3.77 23.55
N ARG A 11 3.77 -3.18 22.64
CA ARG A 11 3.97 -3.30 21.18
C ARG A 11 4.19 -1.94 20.56
N GLY A 12 5.35 -1.74 19.94
CA GLY A 12 5.67 -0.51 19.23
C GLY A 12 4.77 -0.28 18.00
N GLY A 13 4.58 0.97 17.65
CA GLY A 13 3.92 1.35 16.40
C GLY A 13 4.74 0.91 15.18
N ALA A 14 4.06 0.55 14.10
CA ALA A 14 4.65 0.22 12.80
C ALA A 14 3.81 0.87 11.69
N ALA A 15 4.45 1.21 10.57
CA ALA A 15 3.76 1.81 9.43
C ALA A 15 4.43 1.39 8.12
N THR A 16 3.64 1.27 7.06
CA THR A 16 4.10 1.08 5.70
C THR A 16 3.70 2.29 4.85
N VAL A 17 4.63 2.83 4.10
CA VAL A 17 4.38 3.90 3.13
C VAL A 17 4.26 3.28 1.75
N TYR A 18 3.16 3.59 1.06
CA TYR A 18 2.88 3.15 -0.31
C TYR A 18 3.29 4.24 -1.29
N LEU A 19 4.11 3.90 -2.26
CA LEU A 19 4.74 4.83 -3.18
C LEU A 19 4.62 4.30 -4.62
N PRO A 20 4.16 5.11 -5.59
CA PRO A 20 4.19 4.69 -6.99
C PRO A 20 5.65 4.55 -7.47
N ILE A 21 5.93 3.47 -8.21
CA ILE A 21 7.29 3.21 -8.71
C ILE A 21 7.81 4.32 -9.64
N TRP A 22 6.90 5.07 -10.25
CA TRP A 22 7.21 6.18 -11.16
C TRP A 22 7.41 7.54 -10.44
N HIS A 23 7.52 7.55 -9.09
CA HIS A 23 7.79 8.77 -8.32
C HIS A 23 9.20 9.31 -8.62
N TYR A 24 9.33 10.64 -8.76
CA TYR A 24 10.60 11.32 -9.13
C TYR A 24 11.77 10.96 -8.21
N GLU A 25 11.51 10.75 -6.93
CA GLU A 25 12.49 10.42 -5.90
C GLU A 25 12.65 8.90 -5.69
N PHE A 26 12.24 8.06 -6.65
CA PHE A 26 12.29 6.59 -6.51
C PHE A 26 13.64 6.09 -6.00
N GLU A 27 14.75 6.58 -6.55
CA GLU A 27 16.10 6.10 -6.19
C GLU A 27 16.47 6.40 -4.73
N ASP A 28 15.98 7.53 -4.18
CA ASP A 28 16.17 7.90 -2.77
C ASP A 28 15.21 7.13 -1.87
N LEU A 29 13.97 6.93 -2.31
CA LEU A 29 12.92 6.26 -1.54
C LEU A 29 13.15 4.75 -1.40
N VAL A 30 13.65 4.10 -2.45
CA VAL A 30 13.85 2.63 -2.45
C VAL A 30 14.91 2.17 -1.46
N VAL A 31 15.86 3.03 -1.13
CA VAL A 31 16.96 2.74 -0.19
C VAL A 31 16.71 3.17 1.26
N LEU A 32 15.54 3.75 1.58
CA LEU A 32 15.23 4.25 2.93
C LEU A 32 15.32 3.17 4.02
N LYS A 33 15.04 1.93 3.70
CA LYS A 33 15.13 0.78 4.61
C LYS A 33 16.52 0.14 4.64
N ASN A 34 17.38 0.47 3.71
CA ASN A 34 18.68 -0.16 3.51
C ASN A 34 19.57 -0.07 4.75
N ASN A 35 20.31 -1.12 5.04
CA ASN A 35 21.27 -1.20 6.16
C ASN A 35 22.60 -0.48 5.88
N LYS A 36 22.82 -0.03 4.65
CA LYS A 36 24.02 0.72 4.23
C LYS A 36 23.75 2.23 4.38
N GLY A 37 24.80 3.00 4.60
CA GLY A 37 24.72 4.45 4.74
C GLY A 37 24.42 4.91 6.17
N THR A 38 24.31 6.23 6.35
CA THR A 38 24.09 6.87 7.65
C THR A 38 22.63 6.86 8.08
N GLU A 39 22.37 7.01 9.38
CA GLU A 39 21.01 7.11 9.92
C GLU A 39 20.24 8.33 9.39
N GLU A 40 20.94 9.43 9.06
CA GLU A 40 20.32 10.65 8.56
C GLU A 40 19.66 10.47 7.18
N GLY A 41 20.21 9.58 6.35
CA GLY A 41 19.66 9.27 5.03
C GLY A 41 18.74 8.04 4.99
N ARG A 42 18.27 7.55 6.15
CA ARG A 42 17.46 6.33 6.24
C ARG A 42 16.30 6.47 7.21
N VAL A 43 15.20 5.74 6.93
CA VAL A 43 14.03 5.64 7.81
C VAL A 43 13.71 4.16 8.02
N ARG A 44 14.58 3.46 8.72
CA ARG A 44 14.56 1.99 8.89
C ARG A 44 13.41 1.45 9.74
N HIS A 45 12.76 2.31 10.53
CA HIS A 45 11.66 1.94 11.42
C HIS A 45 10.30 1.83 10.70
N MET A 46 10.25 2.26 9.45
CA MET A 46 9.07 2.11 8.60
C MET A 46 9.30 1.01 7.57
N ASP A 47 8.21 0.45 7.06
CA ASP A 47 8.22 -0.41 5.90
C ASP A 47 7.75 0.37 4.66
N TYR A 48 8.05 -0.14 3.47
CA TYR A 48 7.78 0.53 2.21
C TYR A 48 7.14 -0.44 1.24
N ALA A 49 6.19 0.06 0.46
CA ALA A 49 5.56 -0.68 -0.63
C ALA A 49 5.66 0.14 -1.91
N PHE A 50 6.19 -0.47 -2.97
CA PHE A 50 6.19 0.14 -4.29
C PHE A 50 5.00 -0.37 -5.10
N GLN A 51 4.26 0.59 -5.65
CA GLN A 51 3.06 0.35 -6.43
C GLN A 51 3.41 0.30 -7.90
N LEU A 52 2.98 -0.76 -8.56
CA LEU A 52 3.20 -1.04 -9.97
C LEU A 52 1.86 -1.29 -10.66
N ASN A 53 1.87 -1.20 -11.99
CA ASN A 53 0.78 -1.63 -12.84
C ASN A 53 1.32 -2.33 -14.10
N LYS A 54 0.43 -2.81 -14.95
CA LYS A 54 0.76 -3.52 -16.19
C LYS A 54 1.74 -2.76 -17.08
N LEU A 55 1.61 -1.42 -17.20
CA LEU A 55 2.50 -0.62 -18.02
C LEU A 55 3.97 -0.75 -17.60
N MET A 56 4.25 -0.80 -16.28
CA MET A 56 5.62 -0.95 -15.77
C MET A 56 6.23 -2.30 -16.17
N TYR A 57 5.43 -3.37 -16.12
CA TYR A 57 5.86 -4.69 -16.59
C TYR A 57 6.00 -4.76 -18.12
N GLU A 58 5.12 -4.10 -18.88
CA GLU A 58 5.27 -3.99 -20.33
C GLU A 58 6.59 -3.32 -20.71
N ARG A 59 6.97 -2.25 -20.01
CA ARG A 59 8.25 -1.55 -20.20
C ARG A 59 9.44 -2.46 -19.88
N LEU A 60 9.36 -3.26 -18.83
CA LEU A 60 10.39 -4.25 -18.50
C LEU A 60 10.55 -5.30 -19.61
N LEU A 61 9.43 -5.89 -20.06
CA LEU A 61 9.43 -6.96 -21.05
C LEU A 61 9.91 -6.48 -22.44
N THR A 62 9.63 -5.24 -22.78
CA THR A 62 10.05 -4.65 -24.07
C THR A 62 11.43 -4.00 -24.05
N GLY A 63 12.12 -4.01 -22.91
CA GLY A 63 13.41 -3.32 -22.75
C GLY A 63 13.28 -1.79 -22.78
N GLY A 64 12.11 -1.26 -22.43
CA GLY A 64 11.84 0.17 -22.39
C GLY A 64 12.34 0.82 -21.09
N ASN A 65 12.02 2.10 -20.93
CA ASN A 65 12.38 2.88 -19.76
C ASN A 65 11.15 3.11 -18.85
N ILE A 66 11.41 3.29 -17.54
CA ILE A 66 10.47 3.88 -16.60
C ILE A 66 10.87 5.34 -16.41
N THR A 67 9.92 6.24 -16.60
CA THR A 67 10.08 7.67 -16.41
C THR A 67 9.47 8.08 -15.08
N PHE A 68 10.22 8.85 -14.33
CA PHE A 68 9.84 9.30 -12.99
C PHE A 68 9.37 10.76 -13.05
N PHE A 69 8.27 11.02 -12.37
CA PHE A 69 7.63 12.32 -12.29
C PHE A 69 7.38 12.73 -10.85
N ASP A 70 7.39 14.04 -10.61
CA ASP A 70 6.76 14.58 -9.41
C ASP A 70 5.24 14.57 -9.63
N PRO A 71 4.44 13.95 -8.76
CA PRO A 71 2.98 13.90 -8.93
C PRO A 71 2.32 15.28 -9.06
N ASN A 72 2.92 16.33 -8.49
CA ASN A 72 2.42 17.71 -8.62
C ASN A 72 2.61 18.29 -10.03
N ASP A 73 3.60 17.82 -10.78
CA ASP A 73 3.92 18.31 -12.12
C ASP A 73 3.10 17.60 -13.22
N VAL A 74 2.36 16.52 -12.86
CA VAL A 74 1.64 15.66 -13.81
C VAL A 74 0.17 15.45 -13.38
N PRO A 75 -0.67 16.48 -13.44
CA PRO A 75 -2.06 16.41 -12.99
C PRO A 75 -2.84 15.24 -13.60
N GLY A 76 -3.61 14.53 -12.77
CA GLY A 76 -4.45 13.42 -13.17
C GLY A 76 -3.71 12.08 -13.32
N LEU A 77 -2.37 12.08 -13.28
CA LEU A 77 -1.60 10.83 -13.40
C LEU A 77 -1.73 9.95 -12.16
N TYR A 78 -1.69 10.57 -10.97
CA TYR A 78 -1.80 9.84 -9.72
C TYR A 78 -3.18 9.20 -9.55
N GLU A 79 -4.25 9.93 -9.84
CA GLU A 79 -5.62 9.43 -9.75
C GLU A 79 -5.84 8.27 -10.74
N SER A 80 -5.51 8.46 -12.01
CA SER A 80 -5.69 7.44 -13.05
C SER A 80 -4.87 6.18 -12.83
N PHE A 81 -3.81 6.26 -12.05
CA PHE A 81 -3.01 5.09 -11.69
C PHE A 81 -3.81 4.01 -10.93
N PHE A 82 -4.87 4.40 -10.24
CA PHE A 82 -5.70 3.50 -9.45
C PHE A 82 -7.04 3.17 -10.10
N ASP A 83 -7.65 4.12 -10.80
CA ASP A 83 -9.04 4.03 -11.24
C ASP A 83 -9.22 3.87 -12.76
N ASP A 84 -8.20 4.21 -13.59
CA ASP A 84 -8.30 4.12 -15.05
C ASP A 84 -6.94 3.87 -15.71
N GLN A 85 -6.62 2.62 -15.97
CA GLN A 85 -5.32 2.19 -16.50
C GLN A 85 -5.06 2.68 -17.94
N GLU A 86 -6.09 2.80 -18.77
CA GLU A 86 -5.94 3.32 -20.13
C GLU A 86 -5.62 4.81 -20.11
N LYS A 87 -6.34 5.58 -19.32
CA LYS A 87 -6.06 6.99 -19.09
C LYS A 87 -4.69 7.21 -18.46
N PHE A 88 -4.29 6.35 -17.50
CA PHE A 88 -2.95 6.40 -16.94
C PHE A 88 -1.88 6.27 -18.02
N LYS A 89 -2.00 5.27 -18.88
CA LYS A 89 -1.04 5.04 -19.97
C LYS A 89 -0.98 6.23 -20.93
N GLU A 90 -2.14 6.76 -21.33
CA GLU A 90 -2.21 7.95 -22.20
C GLU A 90 -1.51 9.16 -21.58
N LEU A 91 -1.82 9.47 -20.32
CA LEU A 91 -1.21 10.59 -19.58
C LEU A 91 0.29 10.38 -19.36
N TYR A 92 0.69 9.17 -18.96
CA TYR A 92 2.08 8.83 -18.73
C TYR A 92 2.93 9.06 -19.97
N GLU A 93 2.52 8.54 -21.13
CA GLU A 93 3.20 8.72 -22.41
C GLU A 93 3.15 10.17 -22.91
N LYS A 94 2.06 10.91 -22.63
CA LYS A 94 1.96 12.34 -22.91
C LYS A 94 3.01 13.12 -22.13
N TYR A 95 3.14 12.86 -20.82
CA TYR A 95 4.11 13.54 -19.97
C TYR A 95 5.55 13.11 -20.28
N GLU A 96 5.79 11.88 -20.72
CA GLU A 96 7.09 11.46 -21.24
C GLU A 96 7.55 12.32 -22.43
N ARG A 97 6.64 12.70 -23.30
CA ARG A 97 6.94 13.54 -24.49
C ARG A 97 7.00 15.04 -24.18
N ALA A 98 6.42 15.49 -23.08
CA ALA A 98 6.34 16.91 -22.73
C ALA A 98 7.70 17.47 -22.27
N TYR A 99 8.22 18.50 -22.94
CA TYR A 99 9.49 19.15 -22.58
C TYR A 99 9.40 19.99 -21.29
N SER A 100 8.22 20.49 -20.96
CA SER A 100 7.99 21.36 -19.80
C SER A 100 7.91 20.61 -18.47
N VAL A 101 7.76 19.28 -18.48
CA VAL A 101 7.63 18.47 -17.28
C VAL A 101 9.01 18.02 -16.79
N ARG A 102 9.30 18.27 -15.53
CA ARG A 102 10.50 17.76 -14.85
C ARG A 102 10.41 16.24 -14.74
N LYS A 103 11.39 15.57 -15.29
CA LYS A 103 11.42 14.10 -15.28
C LYS A 103 12.85 13.57 -15.35
N LYS A 104 13.01 12.32 -14.95
CA LYS A 104 14.18 11.49 -15.20
C LYS A 104 13.71 10.12 -15.68
N SER A 105 14.56 9.38 -16.36
CA SER A 105 14.19 8.09 -16.94
C SER A 105 15.34 7.11 -16.79
N LEU A 106 15.03 5.88 -16.39
CA LEU A 106 15.99 4.78 -16.28
C LEU A 106 15.47 3.57 -17.05
N PRO A 107 16.37 2.70 -17.54
CA PRO A 107 15.98 1.40 -18.07
C PRO A 107 15.11 0.64 -17.07
N ALA A 108 13.97 0.11 -17.50
CA ALA A 108 13.06 -0.61 -16.63
C ALA A 108 13.76 -1.78 -15.91
N LEU A 109 14.69 -2.45 -16.58
CA LEU A 109 15.49 -3.52 -15.98
C LEU A 109 16.28 -3.03 -14.76
N GLU A 110 16.91 -1.86 -14.83
CA GLU A 110 17.66 -1.29 -13.70
C GLU A 110 16.75 -0.97 -12.52
N VAL A 111 15.59 -0.37 -12.80
CA VAL A 111 14.58 -0.05 -11.78
C VAL A 111 14.10 -1.30 -11.04
N PHE A 112 13.75 -2.36 -11.79
CA PHE A 112 13.32 -3.62 -11.20
C PHE A 112 14.45 -4.34 -10.45
N GLN A 113 15.68 -4.31 -10.97
CA GLN A 113 16.84 -4.88 -10.28
C GLN A 113 17.11 -4.18 -8.96
N GLN A 114 17.03 -2.84 -8.92
CA GLN A 114 17.21 -2.07 -7.70
C GLN A 114 16.11 -2.40 -6.68
N LEU A 115 14.83 -2.38 -7.09
CA LEU A 115 13.70 -2.73 -6.22
C LEU A 115 13.85 -4.13 -5.63
N LEU A 116 14.14 -5.13 -6.46
CA LEU A 116 14.26 -6.53 -6.03
C LEU A 116 15.49 -6.77 -5.16
N THR A 117 16.59 -6.05 -5.41
CA THR A 117 17.80 -6.12 -4.58
C THR A 117 17.50 -5.58 -3.18
N GLU A 118 16.89 -4.40 -3.08
CA GLU A 118 16.54 -3.80 -1.80
C GLU A 118 15.49 -4.65 -1.05
N ARG A 119 14.51 -5.21 -1.76
CA ARG A 119 13.54 -6.17 -1.20
C ARG A 119 14.23 -7.39 -0.62
N LYS A 120 15.17 -8.00 -1.35
CA LYS A 120 15.93 -9.18 -0.91
C LYS A 120 16.79 -8.85 0.32
N ASP A 121 17.50 -7.73 0.27
CA ASP A 121 18.47 -7.36 1.32
C ASP A 121 17.81 -6.89 2.61
N THR A 122 16.62 -6.28 2.54
CA THR A 122 15.89 -5.76 3.70
C THR A 122 14.79 -6.69 4.20
N GLY A 123 14.20 -7.52 3.32
CA GLY A 123 13.04 -8.37 3.61
C GLY A 123 11.74 -7.61 3.92
N ARG A 124 11.70 -6.29 3.73
CA ARG A 124 10.61 -5.42 4.19
C ARG A 124 10.17 -4.38 3.15
N ILE A 125 10.37 -4.66 1.88
CA ILE A 125 9.82 -3.88 0.77
C ILE A 125 8.74 -4.72 0.09
N TYR A 126 7.51 -4.19 0.07
CA TYR A 126 6.38 -4.83 -0.60
C TYR A 126 6.26 -4.37 -2.04
N VAL A 127 5.60 -5.18 -2.85
CA VAL A 127 5.20 -4.85 -4.22
C VAL A 127 3.69 -4.99 -4.30
N MET A 128 3.00 -3.91 -4.68
CA MET A 128 1.56 -3.87 -4.84
C MET A 128 1.21 -3.61 -6.31
N ASN A 129 0.48 -4.52 -6.93
CA ASN A 129 -0.04 -4.34 -8.28
C ASN A 129 -1.41 -3.67 -8.20
N VAL A 130 -1.45 -2.35 -8.43
CA VAL A 130 -2.66 -1.53 -8.21
C VAL A 130 -3.81 -1.86 -9.15
N ASP A 131 -3.50 -2.24 -10.38
CA ASP A 131 -4.47 -2.72 -11.37
C ASP A 131 -5.08 -4.06 -10.92
N HIS A 132 -4.27 -5.02 -10.49
CA HIS A 132 -4.78 -6.30 -10.00
C HIS A 132 -5.64 -6.14 -8.73
N ALA A 133 -5.23 -5.27 -7.79
CA ALA A 133 -6.01 -4.98 -6.60
C ALA A 133 -7.40 -4.42 -6.94
N ASN A 134 -7.49 -3.59 -7.98
CA ASN A 134 -8.74 -2.99 -8.42
C ASN A 134 -9.56 -3.88 -9.37
N ASP A 135 -8.91 -4.60 -10.30
CA ASP A 135 -9.59 -5.43 -11.30
C ASP A 135 -10.11 -6.76 -10.72
N HIS A 136 -9.41 -7.31 -9.72
CA HIS A 136 -9.72 -8.60 -9.10
C HIS A 136 -10.26 -8.48 -7.67
N GLY A 137 -10.33 -7.26 -7.13
CA GLY A 137 -10.90 -6.98 -5.83
C GLY A 137 -12.43 -7.11 -5.79
N ALA A 138 -12.99 -7.06 -4.58
CA ALA A 138 -14.43 -7.10 -4.36
C ALA A 138 -15.13 -5.77 -4.65
N PHE A 139 -14.38 -4.70 -4.84
CA PHE A 139 -14.89 -3.33 -4.99
C PHE A 139 -14.83 -2.89 -6.45
N LYS A 140 -15.71 -1.97 -6.83
CA LYS A 140 -15.69 -1.35 -8.16
C LYS A 140 -14.77 -0.13 -8.15
N PRO A 141 -13.71 -0.10 -8.97
CA PRO A 141 -12.70 0.97 -8.93
C PRO A 141 -13.26 2.35 -9.29
N ASP A 142 -14.33 2.43 -10.11
CA ASP A 142 -15.03 3.68 -10.42
C ASP A 142 -15.76 4.31 -9.23
N ARG A 143 -16.00 3.54 -8.16
CA ARG A 143 -16.72 3.98 -6.96
C ARG A 143 -15.86 3.97 -5.69
N ALA A 144 -15.01 2.97 -5.57
CA ALA A 144 -14.23 2.71 -4.38
C ALA A 144 -12.84 2.15 -4.74
N PRO A 145 -11.96 2.96 -5.36
CA PRO A 145 -10.65 2.51 -5.80
C PRO A 145 -9.77 2.11 -4.61
N ILE A 146 -9.06 1.01 -4.78
CA ILE A 146 -8.03 0.57 -3.83
C ILE A 146 -6.75 1.35 -4.12
N ARG A 147 -6.34 2.21 -3.20
CA ARG A 147 -5.17 3.08 -3.34
C ARG A 147 -3.96 2.60 -2.57
N MET A 148 -4.18 1.83 -1.53
CA MET A 148 -3.12 1.24 -0.72
C MET A 148 -3.66 -0.01 -0.02
N SER A 149 -2.77 -0.80 0.53
CA SER A 149 -3.11 -1.93 1.39
C SER A 149 -2.78 -1.59 2.86
N ASN A 150 -2.93 -2.54 3.75
CA ASN A 150 -2.57 -2.43 5.16
C ASN A 150 -1.05 -2.52 5.40
N LEU A 151 -0.64 -2.58 6.67
CA LEU A 151 0.77 -2.63 7.11
C LEU A 151 1.58 -3.74 6.42
N CYS A 152 1.01 -4.92 6.23
CA CYS A 152 1.70 -6.10 5.69
C CYS A 152 1.38 -6.38 4.22
N CYS A 153 0.62 -5.51 3.55
CA CYS A 153 0.26 -5.61 2.13
C CYS A 153 -0.57 -6.86 1.76
N GLU A 154 -1.46 -7.29 2.66
CA GLU A 154 -2.32 -8.47 2.45
C GLU A 154 -3.82 -8.16 2.40
N ILE A 155 -4.24 -6.91 2.67
CA ILE A 155 -5.66 -6.52 2.71
C ILE A 155 -5.88 -5.32 1.81
N ASP A 156 -6.67 -5.50 0.77
CA ASP A 156 -7.02 -4.47 -0.19
C ASP A 156 -8.45 -3.97 0.06
N LEU A 157 -8.56 -2.90 0.84
CA LEU A 157 -9.81 -2.22 1.15
C LEU A 157 -9.75 -0.75 0.68
N PRO A 158 -10.88 -0.18 0.22
CA PRO A 158 -10.92 1.23 -0.13
C PRO A 158 -10.61 2.12 1.07
N THR A 159 -9.87 3.18 0.81
CA THR A 159 -9.57 4.22 1.78
C THR A 159 -9.72 5.59 1.13
N LYS A 160 -10.03 6.61 1.93
CA LYS A 160 -10.16 8.00 1.49
C LYS A 160 -9.44 8.91 2.47
N PRO A 161 -8.59 9.84 2.02
CA PRO A 161 -7.90 10.77 2.90
C PRO A 161 -8.87 11.54 3.80
N LEU A 162 -8.41 11.87 5.01
CA LEU A 162 -9.09 12.77 5.93
C LEU A 162 -8.52 14.18 5.76
N GLU A 163 -9.38 15.19 5.74
CA GLU A 163 -8.97 16.60 5.75
C GLU A 163 -8.68 17.10 7.17
N SER A 164 -9.34 16.53 8.17
CA SER A 164 -9.17 16.85 9.59
C SER A 164 -9.41 15.61 10.47
N TYR A 165 -9.13 15.75 11.77
CA TYR A 165 -9.40 14.69 12.75
C TYR A 165 -10.90 14.35 12.88
N ASP A 166 -11.76 15.37 12.76
CA ASP A 166 -13.21 15.24 12.87
C ASP A 166 -13.91 15.01 11.52
N ASP A 167 -13.12 14.80 10.45
CA ASP A 167 -13.64 14.51 9.11
C ASP A 167 -14.34 13.14 9.10
N ASP A 168 -15.62 13.13 8.81
CA ASP A 168 -16.43 11.93 8.67
C ASP A 168 -16.67 11.50 7.21
N GLU A 169 -16.16 12.24 6.24
CA GLU A 169 -16.19 11.91 4.81
C GLU A 169 -14.97 11.07 4.38
N GLY A 170 -13.90 11.09 5.18
CA GLY A 170 -12.76 10.21 4.99
C GLY A 170 -13.11 8.75 5.28
N GLU A 171 -12.27 7.82 4.84
CA GLU A 171 -12.46 6.38 5.06
C GLU A 171 -11.18 5.75 5.59
N ILE A 172 -11.28 5.11 6.74
CA ILE A 172 -10.19 4.35 7.37
C ILE A 172 -10.64 2.89 7.47
N SER A 173 -9.89 2.00 6.84
CA SER A 173 -10.13 0.56 6.96
C SER A 173 -9.38 0.00 8.16
N LEU A 174 -10.03 -0.88 8.92
CA LEU A 174 -9.46 -1.57 10.05
C LEU A 174 -9.20 -3.04 9.74
N CYS A 175 -8.20 -3.61 10.40
CA CYS A 175 -7.86 -5.01 10.32
C CYS A 175 -7.74 -5.56 11.73
N THR A 176 -8.72 -6.37 12.15
CA THR A 176 -8.73 -7.04 13.45
C THR A 176 -8.20 -8.46 13.29
N LEU A 177 -7.22 -8.84 14.10
CA LEU A 177 -6.46 -10.07 13.94
C LEU A 177 -6.72 -11.05 15.07
N SER A 178 -6.82 -12.35 14.73
CA SER A 178 -6.72 -13.46 15.67
C SER A 178 -5.82 -14.56 15.10
N ALA A 179 -5.38 -15.46 15.98
CA ALA A 179 -4.59 -16.61 15.56
C ALA A 179 -5.06 -17.87 16.29
N ILE A 180 -5.27 -18.95 15.54
CA ILE A 180 -5.62 -20.25 16.10
C ILE A 180 -4.34 -21.01 16.40
N ASN A 181 -4.17 -21.48 17.65
CA ASN A 181 -3.06 -22.36 18.01
C ASN A 181 -3.32 -23.78 17.50
N TRP A 182 -2.80 -24.08 16.34
CA TRP A 182 -2.94 -25.39 15.68
C TRP A 182 -2.40 -26.56 16.52
N GLY A 183 -1.37 -26.31 17.34
CA GLY A 183 -0.78 -27.31 18.19
C GLY A 183 -1.69 -27.82 19.32
N LEU A 184 -2.79 -27.11 19.60
CA LEU A 184 -3.78 -27.48 20.62
C LEU A 184 -5.06 -28.10 20.03
N ILE A 185 -5.14 -28.22 18.69
CA ILE A 185 -6.29 -28.88 18.04
C ILE A 185 -5.99 -30.36 17.91
N ASN A 186 -6.79 -31.21 18.62
CA ASN A 186 -6.55 -32.62 18.66
C ASN A 186 -7.13 -33.41 17.49
N HIS A 187 -8.15 -32.86 16.83
CA HIS A 187 -8.82 -33.54 15.73
C HIS A 187 -9.20 -32.58 14.60
N PRO A 188 -8.97 -32.93 13.32
CA PRO A 188 -9.28 -32.04 12.17
C PRO A 188 -10.74 -31.57 12.11
N GLY A 189 -11.70 -32.37 12.60
CA GLY A 189 -13.10 -31.99 12.65
C GLY A 189 -13.42 -30.81 13.57
N GLU A 190 -12.50 -30.43 14.46
CA GLU A 190 -12.66 -29.28 15.35
C GLU A 190 -12.35 -27.94 14.66
N PHE A 191 -11.61 -27.94 13.57
CA PHE A 191 -11.23 -26.71 12.86
C PHE A 191 -12.41 -25.82 12.51
N LYS A 192 -13.48 -26.41 11.97
CA LYS A 192 -14.68 -25.65 11.62
C LYS A 192 -15.20 -24.84 12.79
N LYS A 193 -15.34 -25.48 13.98
CA LYS A 193 -15.82 -24.82 15.20
C LYS A 193 -14.91 -23.68 15.64
N TYR A 194 -13.60 -23.90 15.67
CA TYR A 194 -12.64 -22.87 16.11
C TYR A 194 -12.54 -21.71 15.13
N CYS A 195 -12.59 -21.99 13.83
CA CYS A 195 -12.63 -20.93 12.79
C CYS A 195 -13.91 -20.09 12.89
N GLU A 196 -15.07 -20.72 13.05
CA GLU A 196 -16.34 -20.00 13.24
C GLU A 196 -16.32 -19.13 14.50
N LEU A 197 -15.80 -19.63 15.60
CA LEU A 197 -15.69 -18.85 16.84
C LEU A 197 -14.70 -17.70 16.72
N ALA A 198 -13.57 -17.91 16.04
CA ALA A 198 -12.57 -16.87 15.81
C ALA A 198 -13.13 -15.74 14.96
N VAL A 199 -13.82 -16.06 13.84
CA VAL A 199 -14.41 -15.06 12.96
C VAL A 199 -15.52 -14.29 13.69
N ARG A 200 -16.44 -14.97 14.37
CA ARG A 200 -17.49 -14.30 15.17
C ARG A 200 -16.91 -13.42 16.27
N GLY A 201 -15.86 -13.88 16.96
CA GLY A 201 -15.22 -13.07 17.99
C GLY A 201 -14.55 -11.82 17.44
N LEU A 202 -14.01 -11.87 16.22
CA LEU A 202 -13.46 -10.68 15.54
C LEU A 202 -14.56 -9.71 15.08
N ASP A 203 -15.65 -10.25 14.59
CA ASP A 203 -16.82 -9.47 14.14
C ASP A 203 -17.43 -8.70 15.31
N GLU A 204 -17.71 -9.39 16.41
CA GLU A 204 -18.22 -8.78 17.65
C GLU A 204 -17.27 -7.71 18.23
N LEU A 205 -15.95 -7.87 18.08
CA LEU A 205 -14.99 -6.87 18.54
C LEU A 205 -15.12 -5.54 17.79
N LEU A 206 -15.54 -5.55 16.53
CA LEU A 206 -15.78 -4.33 15.77
C LEU A 206 -16.92 -3.49 16.36
N ASP A 207 -17.94 -4.15 16.90
CA ASP A 207 -19.08 -3.47 17.56
C ASP A 207 -18.73 -2.95 18.97
N TYR A 208 -17.83 -3.61 19.68
CA TYR A 208 -17.49 -3.29 21.07
C TYR A 208 -16.32 -2.34 21.26
N GLN A 209 -15.45 -2.20 20.28
CA GLN A 209 -14.26 -1.35 20.42
C GLN A 209 -14.60 0.14 20.42
N ALA A 210 -13.81 0.93 21.13
CA ALA A 210 -13.89 2.39 21.05
C ALA A 210 -13.12 2.89 19.82
N TYR A 211 -13.77 3.71 19.02
CA TYR A 211 -13.16 4.34 17.84
C TYR A 211 -12.69 5.75 18.17
N PRO A 212 -11.37 6.02 18.18
CA PRO A 212 -10.88 7.36 18.48
C PRO A 212 -11.08 8.35 17.33
N ILE A 213 -11.36 7.85 16.12
CA ILE A 213 -11.53 8.66 14.90
C ILE A 213 -12.90 8.34 14.29
N PRO A 214 -13.80 9.34 14.09
CA PRO A 214 -15.15 9.13 13.56
C PRO A 214 -15.16 8.41 12.20
N ALA A 215 -14.25 8.76 11.30
CA ALA A 215 -14.15 8.11 9.99
C ALA A 215 -13.87 6.59 10.08
N ALA A 216 -13.12 6.15 11.09
CA ALA A 216 -12.85 4.72 11.29
C ALA A 216 -14.10 3.96 11.74
N GLU A 217 -14.91 4.53 12.66
CA GLU A 217 -16.18 3.96 13.09
C GLU A 217 -17.15 3.87 11.92
N LYS A 218 -17.38 5.00 11.22
CA LYS A 218 -18.28 5.08 10.07
C LYS A 218 -17.94 4.08 8.98
N SER A 219 -16.66 3.98 8.61
CA SER A 219 -16.19 3.04 7.59
C SER A 219 -16.37 1.58 8.00
N THR A 220 -16.11 1.27 9.28
CA THR A 220 -16.22 -0.10 9.80
C THR A 220 -17.68 -0.55 9.89
N MET A 221 -18.58 0.32 10.34
CA MET A 221 -20.01 0.01 10.47
C MET A 221 -20.73 -0.05 9.11
N ALA A 222 -20.16 0.55 8.06
CA ALA A 222 -20.75 0.57 6.73
C ALA A 222 -20.40 -0.66 5.86
N ARG A 223 -19.47 -1.50 6.29
CA ARG A 223 -18.90 -2.58 5.43
C ARG A 223 -18.85 -3.93 6.08
#